data_8a2c655e035bcfa391ac28566d583ea0
#
_entry.id   8a2c655e035bcfa391ac28566d583ea0
#
_cell.length_a   1.000
_cell.length_b   1.000
_cell.length_c   1.000
_cell.angle_alpha   90.00
_cell.angle_beta   90.00
_cell.angle_gamma   90.00
#
_symmetry.space_group_name_H-M   'P 1'
#
loop_
_entity.id
_entity.type
_entity.pdbx_description
1 polymer ?
#
loop_
_entity_poly.entity_id
_entity_poly.type
_entity_poly.pdbx_seq_one_letter_code
_entity_poly.pdbx_strand_id
1 'polypeptide(L)'
;MLNIKRKISPYNHSEGNNPQYIVIHYTDNINDTAKNNADYFYRENRNSSAHYFVDDNEVYQIVEECNGAWHCGDGHNKYGINNKNSIAIEMCGTDNGNISEKTVENTLELTRQLMKKYGINEDHVVRHYDASRKNCPSAFSPNNWARWWNFKEKLSNSPITKNIDVTYQVYVNGKWLPNVTNLNDYAGIYGTPIQGIYANLNEGSIRYRVHTINGTWLPWVTNREDYAGIFGKNIDTLEMQLIGLKGYSVKYRSYVGGRWLPWVNDLNDYAGIYGKAIEGIQVQVIRN
;
A
#
# COMPACT_ATOMS: atom_id res chain seq x y z
N MET A 1 4.43 1.22 -7.21
CA MET A 1 4.27 2.69 -7.40
C MET A 1 3.99 2.93 -8.87
N LEU A 2 2.86 3.57 -9.20
CA LEU A 2 2.49 3.89 -10.59
C LEU A 2 3.56 4.78 -11.24
N ASN A 3 3.95 4.41 -12.46
CA ASN A 3 4.80 5.27 -13.28
C ASN A 3 3.93 6.30 -14.00
N ILE A 4 3.88 7.52 -13.46
CA ILE A 4 3.10 8.61 -14.04
C ILE A 4 3.95 9.30 -15.11
N LYS A 5 3.53 9.18 -16.36
CA LYS A 5 4.12 9.90 -17.48
C LYS A 5 3.55 11.32 -17.54
N ARG A 6 4.37 12.29 -17.85
CA ARG A 6 3.96 13.69 -17.93
C ARG A 6 3.96 14.19 -19.38
N LYS A 7 2.83 14.72 -19.80
CA LYS A 7 2.66 15.41 -21.09
C LYS A 7 1.77 16.62 -20.89
N ILE A 8 2.31 17.63 -20.22
CA ILE A 8 1.57 18.82 -19.81
C ILE A 8 1.15 19.62 -21.02
N SER A 9 -0.15 19.82 -21.16
CA SER A 9 -0.74 20.62 -22.23
C SER A 9 -0.47 22.11 -21.99
N PRO A 10 -0.05 22.85 -23.00
CA PRO A 10 0.01 24.32 -22.92
C PRO A 10 -1.37 24.97 -22.98
N TYR A 11 -2.42 24.18 -23.21
CA TYR A 11 -3.82 24.58 -23.32
C TYR A 11 -4.66 23.92 -22.22
N ASN A 12 -5.97 24.18 -22.25
CA ASN A 12 -6.99 23.41 -21.54
C ASN A 12 -6.88 23.47 -20.00
N HIS A 13 -6.40 24.59 -19.45
CA HIS A 13 -6.35 24.81 -18.00
C HIS A 13 -6.51 26.28 -17.65
N SER A 14 -6.85 26.54 -16.41
CA SER A 14 -6.85 27.87 -15.80
C SER A 14 -5.80 27.94 -14.72
N GLU A 15 -5.15 29.06 -14.54
CA GLU A 15 -4.22 29.27 -13.44
C GLU A 15 -4.89 29.14 -12.07
N GLY A 16 -4.19 28.53 -11.15
CA GLY A 16 -4.58 28.37 -9.76
C GLY A 16 -5.55 27.23 -9.52
N ASN A 17 -5.18 26.34 -8.61
CA ASN A 17 -6.00 25.27 -8.04
C ASN A 17 -5.62 25.05 -6.58
N ASN A 18 -6.62 24.91 -5.73
CA ASN A 18 -6.45 24.52 -4.33
C ASN A 18 -7.23 23.20 -4.08
N PRO A 19 -6.62 22.04 -4.34
CA PRO A 19 -7.31 20.75 -4.31
C PRO A 19 -7.90 20.41 -2.94
N GLN A 20 -9.22 20.29 -2.88
CA GLN A 20 -10.00 19.83 -1.75
C GLN A 20 -10.77 18.56 -2.09
N TYR A 21 -10.94 18.27 -3.40
CA TYR A 21 -11.65 17.11 -3.91
C TYR A 21 -10.82 16.39 -4.96
N ILE A 22 -11.07 15.08 -5.08
CA ILE A 22 -10.66 14.27 -6.22
C ILE A 22 -11.93 13.83 -6.94
N VAL A 23 -12.07 14.20 -8.21
CA VAL A 23 -13.24 13.89 -9.01
C VAL A 23 -12.94 12.78 -10.00
N ILE A 24 -13.67 11.70 -9.90
CA ILE A 24 -13.53 10.53 -10.76
C ILE A 24 -14.48 10.64 -11.94
N HIS A 25 -13.92 10.46 -13.13
CA HIS A 25 -14.59 10.51 -14.41
C HIS A 25 -14.37 9.23 -15.21
N TYR A 26 -15.06 9.16 -16.31
CA TYR A 26 -14.92 8.14 -17.34
C TYR A 26 -15.03 8.82 -18.71
N THR A 27 -14.07 8.52 -19.61
CA THR A 27 -14.01 9.14 -20.93
C THR A 27 -15.20 8.82 -21.82
N ASP A 28 -15.90 7.71 -21.52
CA ASP A 28 -17.02 7.17 -22.32
C ASP A 28 -16.63 6.84 -23.78
N ASN A 29 -15.35 6.58 -24.00
CA ASN A 29 -14.78 6.22 -25.29
C ASN A 29 -14.55 4.71 -25.36
N ILE A 30 -14.54 4.18 -26.59
CA ILE A 30 -14.21 2.79 -26.90
C ILE A 30 -12.74 2.73 -27.36
N ASN A 31 -11.99 1.69 -26.98
CA ASN A 31 -10.58 1.51 -27.33
C ASN A 31 -9.71 2.71 -26.96
N ASP A 32 -9.98 3.27 -25.81
CA ASP A 32 -9.34 4.50 -25.35
C ASP A 32 -8.06 4.19 -24.56
N THR A 33 -7.08 5.07 -24.64
CA THR A 33 -5.84 4.98 -23.87
C THR A 33 -5.47 6.30 -23.24
N ALA A 34 -4.78 6.24 -22.11
CA ALA A 34 -4.25 7.41 -21.44
C ALA A 34 -3.31 8.21 -22.34
N LYS A 35 -2.52 7.51 -23.17
CA LYS A 35 -1.63 8.14 -24.15
C LYS A 35 -2.40 8.87 -25.25
N ASN A 36 -3.46 8.30 -25.81
CA ASN A 36 -4.25 8.92 -26.86
C ASN A 36 -4.91 10.21 -26.37
N ASN A 37 -5.44 10.19 -25.14
CA ASN A 37 -5.99 11.39 -24.51
C ASN A 37 -4.90 12.44 -24.25
N ALA A 38 -3.74 12.05 -23.75
CA ALA A 38 -2.62 12.98 -23.57
C ALA A 38 -2.20 13.64 -24.89
N ASP A 39 -2.15 12.86 -25.98
CA ASP A 39 -1.84 13.37 -27.32
C ASP A 39 -2.93 14.31 -27.84
N TYR A 40 -4.21 13.99 -27.59
CA TYR A 40 -5.36 14.77 -28.00
C TYR A 40 -5.41 16.16 -27.36
N PHE A 41 -5.26 16.20 -26.01
CA PHE A 41 -5.30 17.45 -25.27
C PHE A 41 -4.03 18.29 -25.37
N TYR A 42 -2.90 17.69 -25.73
CA TYR A 42 -1.65 18.41 -25.93
C TYR A 42 -1.63 19.25 -27.22
N ARG A 43 -2.35 18.83 -28.25
CA ARG A 43 -2.22 19.42 -29.60
C ARG A 43 -2.90 20.76 -29.76
N GLU A 44 -4.04 20.97 -29.07
CA GLU A 44 -4.82 22.21 -29.22
C GLU A 44 -5.79 22.42 -28.05
N ASN A 45 -6.42 23.60 -28.02
CA ASN A 45 -7.48 23.89 -27.07
C ASN A 45 -8.74 23.08 -27.41
N ARG A 46 -9.21 22.28 -26.45
CA ARG A 46 -10.41 21.43 -26.55
C ARG A 46 -11.58 21.93 -25.69
N ASN A 47 -11.41 23.08 -24.99
CA ASN A 47 -12.37 23.62 -24.03
C ASN A 47 -12.79 22.62 -22.94
N SER A 48 -11.99 21.61 -22.71
CA SER A 48 -12.14 20.60 -21.67
C SER A 48 -10.79 19.96 -21.36
N SER A 49 -10.66 19.31 -20.20
CA SER A 49 -9.48 18.55 -19.83
C SER A 49 -9.73 17.73 -18.56
N ALA A 50 -8.75 16.93 -18.17
CA ALA A 50 -8.59 16.38 -16.83
C ALA A 50 -7.14 16.57 -16.39
N HIS A 51 -6.83 16.33 -15.12
CA HIS A 51 -5.43 16.32 -14.68
C HIS A 51 -4.73 15.03 -15.12
N TYR A 52 -5.45 13.92 -15.02
CA TYR A 52 -4.93 12.58 -15.28
C TYR A 52 -5.84 11.76 -16.16
N PHE A 53 -5.24 10.96 -17.04
CA PHE A 53 -5.88 9.87 -17.77
C PHE A 53 -5.23 8.56 -17.35
N VAL A 54 -6.05 7.55 -17.09
CA VAL A 54 -5.63 6.24 -16.56
C VAL A 54 -6.18 5.12 -17.42
N ASP A 55 -5.32 4.19 -17.84
CA ASP A 55 -5.69 2.94 -18.48
C ASP A 55 -5.02 1.74 -17.78
N ASP A 56 -5.08 0.55 -18.37
CA ASP A 56 -4.52 -0.68 -17.82
C ASP A 56 -3.00 -0.63 -17.65
N ASN A 57 -2.32 0.13 -18.48
CA ASN A 57 -0.87 0.10 -18.64
C ASN A 57 -0.20 1.38 -18.16
N GLU A 58 -0.88 2.52 -18.29
CA GLU A 58 -0.25 3.83 -18.16
C GLU A 58 -1.13 4.84 -17.42
N VAL A 59 -0.47 5.80 -16.81
CA VAL A 59 -1.08 7.02 -16.29
C VAL A 59 -0.38 8.21 -16.94
N TYR A 60 -1.16 9.12 -17.52
CA TYR A 60 -0.64 10.38 -18.04
C TYR A 60 -1.18 11.56 -17.26
N GLN A 61 -0.27 12.44 -16.80
CA GLN A 61 -0.61 13.77 -16.32
C GLN A 61 -0.56 14.76 -17.47
N ILE A 62 -1.65 15.53 -17.68
CA ILE A 62 -1.75 16.50 -18.78
C ILE A 62 -2.01 17.93 -18.31
N VAL A 63 -2.42 18.13 -17.06
CA VAL A 63 -2.54 19.44 -16.42
C VAL A 63 -1.77 19.40 -15.10
N GLU A 64 -1.04 20.47 -14.81
CA GLU A 64 -0.38 20.62 -13.50
C GLU A 64 -1.43 20.72 -12.41
N GLU A 65 -1.21 20.04 -11.30
CA GLU A 65 -2.17 19.98 -10.19
C GLU A 65 -2.41 21.35 -9.53
N CYS A 66 -1.45 22.28 -9.66
CA CYS A 66 -1.59 23.66 -9.18
C CYS A 66 -2.47 24.53 -10.11
N ASN A 67 -2.88 23.99 -11.26
CA ASN A 67 -3.80 24.63 -12.22
C ASN A 67 -5.14 23.92 -12.23
N GLY A 68 -6.21 24.62 -12.57
CA GLY A 68 -7.55 24.04 -12.69
C GLY A 68 -7.77 23.40 -14.06
N ALA A 69 -7.91 22.06 -14.14
CA ALA A 69 -8.38 21.40 -15.33
C ALA A 69 -9.87 21.71 -15.57
N TRP A 70 -10.33 21.69 -16.82
CA TRP A 70 -11.72 22.02 -17.18
C TRP A 70 -12.56 20.75 -17.31
N HIS A 71 -13.09 20.26 -16.18
CA HIS A 71 -13.72 18.93 -16.11
C HIS A 71 -15.11 18.88 -15.44
N CYS A 72 -15.45 19.86 -14.58
CA CYS A 72 -16.72 19.89 -13.87
C CYS A 72 -17.35 21.30 -13.81
N GLY A 73 -16.99 22.16 -14.77
CA GLY A 73 -17.55 23.52 -14.89
C GLY A 73 -19.04 23.56 -15.20
N ASP A 74 -19.62 22.51 -15.75
CA ASP A 74 -21.04 22.32 -16.03
C ASP A 74 -21.93 22.34 -14.75
N GLY A 75 -21.35 22.09 -13.58
CA GLY A 75 -22.03 22.21 -12.29
C GLY A 75 -22.20 23.63 -11.80
N HIS A 76 -21.59 24.63 -12.44
CA HIS A 76 -21.64 26.06 -12.06
C HIS A 76 -21.40 26.29 -10.55
N ASN A 77 -20.55 25.43 -9.94
CA ASN A 77 -20.25 25.44 -8.49
C ASN A 77 -21.47 25.24 -7.58
N LYS A 78 -22.58 24.71 -8.09
CA LYS A 78 -23.83 24.54 -7.32
C LYS A 78 -23.65 23.66 -6.09
N TYR A 79 -22.74 22.69 -6.16
CA TYR A 79 -22.49 21.71 -5.10
C TYR A 79 -21.14 21.91 -4.40
N GLY A 80 -20.50 23.09 -4.57
CA GLY A 80 -19.23 23.43 -3.94
C GLY A 80 -18.00 22.77 -4.55
N ILE A 81 -18.16 21.99 -5.63
CA ILE A 81 -17.09 21.31 -6.35
C ILE A 81 -16.91 21.98 -7.71
N ASN A 82 -15.69 22.38 -8.05
CA ASN A 82 -15.39 23.08 -9.28
C ASN A 82 -13.96 22.83 -9.77
N ASN A 83 -13.62 23.36 -10.94
CA ASN A 83 -12.32 23.19 -11.60
C ASN A 83 -11.11 23.72 -10.79
N LYS A 84 -11.32 24.62 -9.83
CA LYS A 84 -10.25 25.27 -9.06
C LYS A 84 -10.11 24.76 -7.61
N ASN A 85 -10.90 23.76 -7.23
CA ASN A 85 -10.77 23.12 -5.93
C ASN A 85 -10.73 21.58 -6.02
N SER A 86 -10.43 21.05 -7.21
CA SER A 86 -10.44 19.61 -7.43
C SER A 86 -9.34 19.13 -8.38
N ILE A 87 -9.02 17.85 -8.27
CA ILE A 87 -8.19 17.11 -9.21
C ILE A 87 -9.06 16.10 -9.94
N ALA A 88 -9.04 16.12 -11.27
CA ALA A 88 -9.81 15.23 -12.13
C ALA A 88 -8.97 14.01 -12.55
N ILE A 89 -9.56 12.81 -12.45
CA ILE A 89 -9.00 11.56 -12.97
C ILE A 89 -10.01 10.95 -13.93
N GLU A 90 -9.63 10.78 -15.19
CA GLU A 90 -10.41 10.13 -16.24
C GLU A 90 -9.97 8.68 -16.42
N MET A 91 -10.88 7.75 -16.26
CA MET A 91 -10.68 6.33 -16.59
C MET A 91 -10.95 6.12 -18.07
N CYS A 92 -10.03 5.45 -18.76
CA CYS A 92 -10.18 5.13 -20.18
C CYS A 92 -10.99 3.86 -20.40
N GLY A 93 -11.77 3.83 -21.48
CA GLY A 93 -12.63 2.69 -21.84
C GLY A 93 -11.90 1.60 -22.60
N THR A 94 -12.34 0.36 -22.41
CA THR A 94 -11.89 -0.82 -23.17
C THR A 94 -12.53 -0.89 -24.54
N ASP A 95 -12.28 -1.98 -25.28
CA ASP A 95 -12.82 -2.27 -26.60
C ASP A 95 -14.36 -2.32 -26.67
N ASN A 96 -15.03 -2.62 -25.58
CA ASN A 96 -16.49 -2.67 -25.46
C ASN A 96 -17.09 -1.48 -24.69
N GLY A 97 -16.29 -0.42 -24.44
CA GLY A 97 -16.74 0.77 -23.70
C GLY A 97 -16.92 0.58 -22.20
N ASN A 98 -16.48 -0.53 -21.63
CA ASN A 98 -16.41 -0.73 -20.19
C ASN A 98 -15.06 -0.24 -19.65
N ILE A 99 -14.97 -0.15 -18.32
CA ILE A 99 -13.72 0.09 -17.62
C ILE A 99 -13.22 -1.25 -17.06
N SER A 100 -11.98 -1.61 -17.39
CA SER A 100 -11.35 -2.83 -16.86
C SER A 100 -11.09 -2.73 -15.36
N GLU A 101 -11.01 -3.86 -14.68
CA GLU A 101 -10.63 -3.89 -13.26
C GLU A 101 -9.19 -3.37 -13.07
N LYS A 102 -8.31 -3.55 -14.05
CA LYS A 102 -6.93 -3.04 -13.99
C LYS A 102 -6.88 -1.51 -14.04
N THR A 103 -7.66 -0.87 -14.91
CA THR A 103 -7.83 0.60 -14.92
C THR A 103 -8.40 1.08 -13.59
N VAL A 104 -9.38 0.37 -13.00
CA VAL A 104 -9.92 0.69 -11.67
C VAL A 104 -8.84 0.62 -10.58
N GLU A 105 -8.02 -0.43 -10.58
CA GLU A 105 -6.91 -0.60 -9.63
C GLU A 105 -5.87 0.52 -9.74
N ASN A 106 -5.47 0.86 -10.97
CA ASN A 106 -4.52 1.96 -11.24
C ASN A 106 -5.12 3.31 -10.80
N THR A 107 -6.42 3.52 -11.02
CA THR A 107 -7.13 4.72 -10.56
C THR A 107 -7.19 4.80 -9.04
N LEU A 108 -7.47 3.69 -8.36
CA LEU A 108 -7.44 3.61 -6.90
C LEU A 108 -6.05 3.95 -6.35
N GLU A 109 -4.98 3.42 -6.95
CA GLU A 109 -3.62 3.72 -6.51
C GLU A 109 -3.27 5.20 -6.70
N LEU A 110 -3.59 5.81 -7.87
CA LEU A 110 -3.40 7.24 -8.11
C LEU A 110 -4.21 8.08 -7.11
N THR A 111 -5.48 7.74 -6.91
CA THR A 111 -6.37 8.45 -5.98
C THR A 111 -5.77 8.48 -4.58
N ARG A 112 -5.24 7.37 -4.07
CA ARG A 112 -4.60 7.32 -2.76
C ARG A 112 -3.32 8.15 -2.67
N GLN A 113 -2.51 8.18 -3.73
CA GLN A 113 -1.31 9.03 -3.78
C GLN A 113 -1.70 10.52 -3.66
N LEU A 114 -2.75 10.94 -4.38
CA LEU A 114 -3.27 12.30 -4.34
C LEU A 114 -3.92 12.64 -2.98
N MET A 115 -4.72 11.73 -2.42
CA MET A 115 -5.28 11.87 -1.06
C MET A 115 -4.18 12.14 -0.04
N LYS A 116 -3.12 11.33 -0.06
CA LYS A 116 -1.97 11.51 0.83
C LYS A 116 -1.25 12.83 0.59
N LYS A 117 -1.03 13.20 -0.67
CA LYS A 117 -0.31 14.42 -1.06
C LYS A 117 -1.00 15.69 -0.59
N TYR A 118 -2.34 15.74 -0.70
CA TYR A 118 -3.16 16.93 -0.43
C TYR A 118 -3.94 16.87 0.90
N GLY A 119 -3.82 15.79 1.67
CA GLY A 119 -4.59 15.61 2.89
C GLY A 119 -6.10 15.45 2.64
N ILE A 120 -6.48 14.98 1.46
CA ILE A 120 -7.89 14.78 1.07
C ILE A 120 -8.37 13.46 1.67
N ASN A 121 -9.46 13.50 2.45
CA ASN A 121 -10.10 12.29 2.98
C ASN A 121 -10.97 11.61 1.91
N GLU A 122 -11.42 10.39 2.21
CA GLU A 122 -12.20 9.59 1.26
C GLU A 122 -13.57 10.20 0.94
N ASP A 123 -14.18 10.98 1.83
CA ASP A 123 -15.49 11.62 1.59
C ASP A 123 -15.39 12.69 0.51
N HIS A 124 -14.20 13.24 0.31
CA HIS A 124 -13.89 14.20 -0.74
C HIS A 124 -13.38 13.55 -2.04
N VAL A 125 -13.36 12.22 -2.13
CA VAL A 125 -13.25 11.51 -3.40
C VAL A 125 -14.65 11.27 -3.93
N VAL A 126 -14.98 11.94 -5.02
CA VAL A 126 -16.36 12.12 -5.50
C VAL A 126 -16.47 11.80 -6.99
N ARG A 127 -17.69 11.63 -7.48
CA ARG A 127 -17.98 11.47 -8.91
C ARG A 127 -18.18 12.85 -9.58
N HIS A 128 -18.03 12.93 -10.87
CA HIS A 128 -18.55 14.10 -11.60
C HIS A 128 -20.06 14.32 -11.33
N TYR A 129 -20.81 13.23 -11.17
CA TYR A 129 -22.22 13.30 -10.75
C TYR A 129 -22.42 14.16 -9.49
N ASP A 130 -21.53 14.10 -8.54
CA ASP A 130 -21.64 14.84 -7.27
C ASP A 130 -21.39 16.35 -7.48
N ALA A 131 -20.61 16.72 -8.51
CA ALA A 131 -20.32 18.11 -8.86
C ALA A 131 -21.40 18.78 -9.72
N SER A 132 -22.10 18.02 -10.60
CA SER A 132 -23.03 18.63 -11.59
C SER A 132 -24.32 17.87 -11.83
N ARG A 133 -24.46 16.64 -11.33
CA ARG A 133 -25.52 15.67 -11.65
C ARG A 133 -25.40 15.04 -13.04
N LYS A 134 -24.32 15.28 -13.77
CA LYS A 134 -24.01 14.55 -14.98
C LYS A 134 -23.81 13.06 -14.66
N ASN A 135 -24.37 12.16 -15.49
CA ASN A 135 -24.18 10.71 -15.31
C ASN A 135 -22.73 10.30 -15.66
N CYS A 136 -21.79 10.63 -14.77
CA CYS A 136 -20.37 10.33 -14.92
C CYS A 136 -19.75 9.99 -13.54
N PRO A 137 -18.95 8.92 -13.44
CA PRO A 137 -18.59 7.95 -14.48
C PRO A 137 -19.75 7.02 -14.85
N SER A 138 -20.22 7.07 -16.12
CA SER A 138 -21.40 6.35 -16.62
C SER A 138 -21.27 4.83 -16.44
N ALA A 139 -20.07 4.26 -16.64
CA ALA A 139 -19.80 2.83 -16.45
C ALA A 139 -19.95 2.34 -14.98
N PHE A 140 -20.02 3.27 -14.00
CA PHE A 140 -20.25 2.94 -12.59
C PHE A 140 -21.69 3.14 -12.15
N SER A 141 -22.54 3.78 -12.97
CA SER A 141 -23.90 4.15 -12.60
C SER A 141 -24.93 3.00 -12.56
N PRO A 142 -24.80 1.88 -13.30
CA PRO A 142 -25.73 0.78 -13.22
C PRO A 142 -25.91 0.23 -11.79
N ASN A 143 -27.09 -0.35 -11.53
CA ASN A 143 -27.43 -0.93 -10.25
C ASN A 143 -27.24 0.05 -9.08
N ASN A 144 -27.77 1.27 -9.24
CA ASN A 144 -27.69 2.34 -8.23
C ASN A 144 -26.24 2.63 -7.78
N TRP A 145 -25.33 2.77 -8.75
CA TRP A 145 -23.92 3.05 -8.51
C TRP A 145 -23.17 1.94 -7.77
N ALA A 146 -23.52 0.67 -7.94
CA ALA A 146 -22.90 -0.44 -7.23
C ALA A 146 -21.35 -0.48 -7.43
N ARG A 147 -20.84 -0.24 -8.65
CA ARG A 147 -19.40 -0.18 -8.90
C ARG A 147 -18.72 1.01 -8.22
N TRP A 148 -19.41 2.14 -8.07
CA TRP A 148 -18.90 3.30 -7.32
C TRP A 148 -18.75 2.98 -5.84
N TRP A 149 -19.74 2.35 -5.23
CA TRP A 149 -19.67 1.99 -3.82
C TRP A 149 -18.60 0.93 -3.57
N ASN A 150 -18.41 0.00 -4.49
CA ASN A 150 -17.28 -0.95 -4.44
C ASN A 150 -15.93 -0.22 -4.58
N PHE A 151 -15.82 0.78 -5.47
CA PHE A 151 -14.64 1.64 -5.59
C PHE A 151 -14.35 2.37 -4.27
N LYS A 152 -15.35 2.96 -3.63
CA LYS A 152 -15.23 3.63 -2.32
C LYS A 152 -14.81 2.66 -1.23
N GLU A 153 -15.41 1.48 -1.19
CA GLU A 153 -15.03 0.42 -0.26
C GLU A 153 -13.57 -0.01 -0.47
N LYS A 154 -13.15 -0.24 -1.72
CA LYS A 154 -11.75 -0.54 -2.04
C LYS A 154 -10.82 0.62 -1.69
N LEU A 155 -11.27 1.86 -1.79
CA LEU A 155 -10.50 3.04 -1.42
C LEU A 155 -10.26 3.09 0.09
N SER A 156 -11.31 2.88 0.90
CA SER A 156 -11.27 2.80 2.37
C SER A 156 -10.52 1.57 2.88
N ASN A 157 -10.80 0.42 2.26
CA ASN A 157 -10.17 -0.86 2.58
C ASN A 157 -8.84 -1.03 1.86
N SER A 158 -8.29 0.06 1.33
CA SER A 158 -6.95 -0.04 0.76
C SER A 158 -6.04 -0.69 1.77
N PRO A 159 -5.28 -1.68 1.35
CA PRO A 159 -3.99 -1.80 1.96
C PRO A 159 -3.26 -0.49 1.64
N ILE A 160 -3.34 0.50 2.54
CA ILE A 160 -2.24 1.43 2.66
C ILE A 160 -1.03 0.51 2.52
N THR A 161 -0.10 0.82 1.63
CA THR A 161 1.23 0.21 1.68
C THR A 161 1.88 0.74 2.96
N LYS A 162 1.28 0.39 4.09
CA LYS A 162 1.86 0.60 5.37
C LYS A 162 2.96 -0.43 5.43
N ASN A 163 4.19 0.03 5.32
CA ASN A 163 5.31 -0.83 5.65
C ASN A 163 5.08 -1.26 7.09
N ILE A 164 4.71 -2.52 7.26
CA ILE A 164 4.67 -3.13 8.57
C ILE A 164 6.11 -3.44 8.92
N ASP A 165 6.69 -2.59 9.75
CA ASP A 165 8.06 -2.78 10.21
C ASP A 165 8.06 -3.68 11.44
N VAL A 166 8.88 -4.72 11.41
CA VAL A 166 9.19 -5.53 12.59
C VAL A 166 10.49 -5.06 13.21
N THR A 167 10.44 -4.75 14.51
CA THR A 167 11.63 -4.44 15.31
C THR A 167 11.87 -5.58 16.29
N TYR A 168 13.09 -6.11 16.33
CA TYR A 168 13.44 -7.25 17.14
C TYR A 168 14.84 -7.12 17.74
N GLN A 169 15.08 -7.81 18.83
CA GLN A 169 16.38 -7.91 19.49
C GLN A 169 16.54 -9.27 20.16
N VAL A 170 17.76 -9.62 20.51
CA VAL A 170 18.09 -10.88 21.15
C VAL A 170 18.93 -10.67 22.40
N TYR A 171 18.80 -11.60 23.36
CA TYR A 171 19.63 -11.66 24.57
C TYR A 171 20.80 -12.63 24.34
N VAL A 172 22.01 -12.11 24.51
CA VAL A 172 23.27 -12.82 24.29
C VAL A 172 24.28 -12.40 25.34
N ASN A 173 24.99 -13.36 25.94
CA ASN A 173 26.07 -13.07 26.92
C ASN A 173 25.66 -12.10 28.03
N GLY A 174 24.48 -12.32 28.64
CA GLY A 174 24.04 -11.53 29.78
C GLY A 174 23.46 -10.16 29.44
N LYS A 175 23.24 -9.80 28.17
CA LYS A 175 22.69 -8.50 27.78
C LYS A 175 21.79 -8.59 26.55
N TRP A 176 20.84 -7.67 26.45
CA TRP A 176 20.09 -7.42 25.23
C TRP A 176 20.97 -6.67 24.23
N LEU A 177 20.99 -7.13 22.98
CA LEU A 177 21.64 -6.40 21.88
C LEU A 177 20.74 -5.28 21.37
N PRO A 178 21.27 -4.31 20.60
CA PRO A 178 20.47 -3.27 19.98
C PRO A 178 19.33 -3.83 19.13
N ASN A 179 18.25 -3.04 19.01
CA ASN A 179 17.14 -3.36 18.11
C ASN A 179 17.59 -3.39 16.66
N VAL A 180 17.08 -4.37 15.91
CA VAL A 180 17.16 -4.46 14.46
C VAL A 180 15.77 -4.26 13.90
N THR A 181 15.65 -3.50 12.80
CA THR A 181 14.38 -3.30 12.10
C THR A 181 14.44 -3.96 10.73
N ASN A 182 13.48 -4.83 10.45
CA ASN A 182 13.39 -5.58 9.19
C ASN A 182 14.73 -6.30 8.87
N LEU A 183 15.22 -6.14 7.66
CA LEU A 183 16.50 -6.70 7.21
C LEU A 183 17.65 -5.69 7.18
N ASN A 184 17.56 -4.58 7.93
CA ASN A 184 18.66 -3.61 8.00
C ASN A 184 19.94 -4.23 8.56
N ASP A 185 19.77 -5.28 9.40
CA ASP A 185 20.85 -6.10 9.94
C ASP A 185 20.28 -7.46 10.38
N TYR A 186 21.06 -8.23 11.12
CA TYR A 186 20.61 -9.40 11.88
C TYR A 186 20.79 -9.16 13.38
N ALA A 187 19.94 -9.78 14.19
CA ALA A 187 20.11 -9.78 15.64
C ALA A 187 20.84 -11.03 16.09
N GLY A 188 22.01 -10.85 16.71
CA GLY A 188 22.85 -11.94 17.18
C GLY A 188 24.34 -11.61 17.15
N ILE A 189 25.15 -12.58 17.54
CA ILE A 189 26.62 -12.58 17.43
C ILE A 189 27.02 -13.96 16.99
N TYR A 190 27.66 -14.09 15.83
CA TYR A 190 28.14 -15.38 15.32
C TYR A 190 29.05 -16.06 16.34
N GLY A 191 28.88 -17.35 16.52
CA GLY A 191 29.58 -18.15 17.53
C GLY A 191 29.03 -18.03 18.96
N THR A 192 27.95 -17.24 19.17
CA THR A 192 27.38 -17.01 20.51
C THR A 192 25.88 -17.33 20.54
N PRO A 193 25.45 -18.29 21.40
CA PRO A 193 24.06 -18.68 21.49
C PRO A 193 23.10 -17.58 21.97
N ILE A 194 21.93 -17.51 21.35
CA ILE A 194 20.82 -16.67 21.78
C ILE A 194 20.03 -17.37 22.88
N GLN A 195 19.61 -16.59 23.92
CA GLN A 195 18.87 -17.10 25.08
C GLN A 195 17.53 -16.40 25.30
N GLY A 196 17.24 -15.33 24.55
CA GLY A 196 15.98 -14.60 24.61
C GLY A 196 15.74 -13.79 23.36
N ILE A 197 14.48 -13.60 23.01
CA ILE A 197 14.04 -12.84 21.82
C ILE A 197 12.93 -11.89 22.24
N TYR A 198 13.00 -10.63 21.79
CA TYR A 198 11.89 -9.70 21.71
C TYR A 198 11.57 -9.37 20.25
N ALA A 199 10.28 -9.25 19.92
CA ALA A 199 9.81 -8.74 18.64
C ALA A 199 8.58 -7.86 18.82
N ASN A 200 8.41 -6.84 17.96
CA ASN A 200 7.28 -5.93 17.95
C ASN A 200 7.06 -5.37 16.55
N LEU A 201 5.84 -4.99 16.23
CA LEU A 201 5.48 -4.30 15.00
C LEU A 201 5.21 -2.82 15.26
N ASN A 202 5.40 -1.97 14.23
CA ASN A 202 4.95 -0.58 14.28
C ASN A 202 3.42 -0.49 14.22
N GLU A 203 2.75 -1.52 13.68
CA GLU A 203 1.29 -1.67 13.65
C GLU A 203 0.88 -3.13 13.62
N GLY A 204 -0.24 -3.44 14.29
CA GLY A 204 -0.72 -4.81 14.46
C GLY A 204 0.04 -5.55 15.57
N SER A 205 -0.01 -6.86 15.55
CA SER A 205 0.63 -7.69 16.56
C SER A 205 1.36 -8.88 15.95
N ILE A 206 2.48 -9.24 16.58
CA ILE A 206 3.26 -10.44 16.30
C ILE A 206 3.32 -11.30 17.55
N ARG A 207 3.06 -12.59 17.43
CA ARG A 207 3.34 -13.57 18.48
C ARG A 207 4.48 -14.45 18.06
N TYR A 208 5.27 -14.88 19.03
CA TYR A 208 6.43 -15.73 18.81
C TYR A 208 6.68 -16.62 20.03
N ARG A 209 7.33 -17.73 19.80
CA ARG A 209 7.80 -18.66 20.83
C ARG A 209 9.11 -19.30 20.42
N VAL A 210 9.81 -19.87 21.36
CA VAL A 210 11.07 -20.56 21.14
C VAL A 210 11.08 -21.92 21.81
N HIS A 211 11.89 -22.82 21.25
CA HIS A 211 12.29 -24.05 21.88
C HIS A 211 13.73 -23.91 22.42
N THR A 212 14.01 -24.48 23.57
CA THR A 212 15.35 -24.44 24.16
C THR A 212 16.04 -25.80 24.08
N ILE A 213 17.35 -25.82 23.89
CA ILE A 213 18.13 -27.05 23.83
C ILE A 213 17.87 -27.91 25.06
N ASN A 214 17.58 -29.20 24.87
CA ASN A 214 17.19 -30.15 25.90
C ASN A 214 15.96 -29.76 26.73
N GLY A 215 15.13 -28.87 26.20
CA GLY A 215 13.90 -28.42 26.84
C GLY A 215 12.66 -28.72 26.01
N THR A 216 11.70 -27.78 26.04
CA THR A 216 10.43 -27.82 25.33
C THR A 216 10.12 -26.49 24.68
N TRP A 217 9.10 -26.45 23.85
CA TRP A 217 8.53 -25.20 23.39
C TRP A 217 8.01 -24.40 24.58
N LEU A 218 8.41 -23.14 24.65
CA LEU A 218 7.90 -22.20 25.63
C LEU A 218 6.55 -21.62 25.21
N PRO A 219 5.77 -21.04 26.13
CA PRO A 219 4.52 -20.35 25.80
C PRO A 219 4.71 -19.25 24.74
N TRP A 220 3.64 -18.94 23.99
CA TRP A 220 3.60 -17.82 23.09
C TRP A 220 3.70 -16.48 23.84
N VAL A 221 4.48 -15.58 23.29
CA VAL A 221 4.62 -14.20 23.72
C VAL A 221 4.11 -13.29 22.63
N THR A 222 3.41 -12.20 22.97
CA THR A 222 2.87 -11.25 22.00
C THR A 222 3.57 -9.90 22.15
N ASN A 223 4.05 -9.37 21.04
CA ASN A 223 4.77 -8.09 21.01
C ASN A 223 5.88 -8.06 22.06
N ARG A 224 5.99 -6.95 22.81
CA ARG A 224 6.94 -6.79 23.93
C ARG A 224 6.29 -6.93 25.30
N GLU A 225 5.18 -7.65 25.42
CA GLU A 225 4.57 -7.95 26.72
C GLU A 225 5.53 -8.76 27.61
N ASP A 226 6.29 -9.66 26.97
CA ASP A 226 7.37 -10.42 27.61
C ASP A 226 8.37 -10.85 26.52
N TYR A 227 9.46 -11.51 26.90
CA TYR A 227 10.43 -12.12 25.99
C TYR A 227 10.20 -13.63 25.86
N ALA A 228 10.50 -14.18 24.70
CA ALA A 228 10.53 -15.62 24.51
C ALA A 228 11.95 -16.14 24.78
N GLY A 229 12.11 -16.97 25.81
CA GLY A 229 13.38 -17.54 26.18
C GLY A 229 13.50 -17.83 27.69
N ILE A 230 14.65 -18.35 28.10
CA ILE A 230 15.04 -18.51 29.51
C ILE A 230 16.51 -18.15 29.59
N PHE A 231 16.88 -17.15 30.39
CA PHE A 231 18.28 -16.79 30.57
C PHE A 231 19.10 -17.98 31.08
N GLY A 232 20.25 -18.23 30.44
CA GLY A 232 21.08 -19.39 30.70
C GLY A 232 20.71 -20.62 29.89
N LYS A 233 19.61 -20.63 29.12
CA LYS A 233 19.25 -21.74 28.21
C LYS A 233 19.33 -21.29 26.75
N ASN A 234 20.05 -21.99 25.93
CA ASN A 234 20.22 -21.68 24.53
C ASN A 234 18.99 -22.08 23.73
N ILE A 235 18.57 -21.19 22.82
CA ILE A 235 17.46 -21.39 21.88
C ILE A 235 17.99 -22.18 20.67
N ASP A 236 17.24 -23.19 20.22
CA ASP A 236 17.56 -24.00 19.04
C ASP A 236 16.55 -23.88 17.91
N THR A 237 15.28 -23.49 18.21
CA THR A 237 14.27 -23.22 17.20
C THR A 237 13.34 -22.07 17.64
N LEU A 238 12.72 -21.39 16.65
CA LEU A 238 11.71 -20.36 16.89
C LEU A 238 10.57 -20.46 15.88
N GLU A 239 9.40 -19.99 16.30
CA GLU A 239 8.22 -19.79 15.48
C GLU A 239 7.68 -18.37 15.67
N MET A 240 7.15 -17.76 14.57
CA MET A 240 6.53 -16.44 14.59
C MET A 240 5.27 -16.42 13.75
N GLN A 241 4.28 -15.62 14.16
CA GLN A 241 3.02 -15.43 13.44
C GLN A 241 2.49 -14.02 13.66
N LEU A 242 1.92 -13.42 12.59
CA LEU A 242 1.17 -12.16 12.71
C LEU A 242 -0.23 -12.41 13.26
N ILE A 243 -0.76 -11.43 14.01
CA ILE A 243 -2.12 -11.45 14.54
C ILE A 243 -2.88 -10.26 13.98
N GLY A 244 -4.04 -10.51 13.34
CA GLY A 244 -4.96 -9.47 12.85
C GLY A 244 -4.49 -8.72 11.61
N LEU A 245 -3.38 -9.09 10.99
CA LEU A 245 -2.82 -8.46 9.79
C LEU A 245 -3.14 -9.28 8.53
N LYS A 246 -4.38 -9.15 8.04
CA LYS A 246 -4.81 -9.84 6.82
C LYS A 246 -4.03 -9.37 5.60
N GLY A 247 -3.55 -10.31 4.77
CA GLY A 247 -2.76 -10.02 3.57
C GLY A 247 -1.26 -9.80 3.81
N TYR A 248 -0.78 -10.07 5.03
CA TYR A 248 0.64 -10.03 5.39
C TYR A 248 1.08 -11.35 6.00
N SER A 249 2.36 -11.67 5.87
CA SER A 249 3.04 -12.80 6.50
C SER A 249 4.34 -12.34 7.17
N VAL A 250 4.71 -12.96 8.31
CA VAL A 250 6.05 -12.81 8.85
C VAL A 250 6.97 -13.83 8.20
N LYS A 251 8.13 -13.38 7.74
CA LYS A 251 9.19 -14.19 7.14
C LYS A 251 10.43 -14.07 7.99
N TYR A 252 10.95 -15.22 8.45
CA TYR A 252 12.06 -15.26 9.38
C TYR A 252 13.00 -16.42 9.11
N ARG A 253 14.24 -16.29 9.57
CA ARG A 253 15.24 -17.36 9.49
C ARG A 253 16.24 -17.26 10.64
N SER A 254 16.97 -18.31 10.88
CA SER A 254 18.03 -18.40 11.88
C SER A 254 19.39 -18.72 11.29
N TYR A 255 20.45 -18.24 11.94
CA TYR A 255 21.83 -18.62 11.68
C TYR A 255 22.24 -19.69 12.69
N VAL A 256 22.65 -20.86 12.18
CA VAL A 256 22.98 -22.05 12.98
C VAL A 256 24.18 -22.76 12.37
N GLY A 257 25.19 -23.04 13.18
CA GLY A 257 26.34 -23.83 12.75
C GLY A 257 27.06 -23.25 11.53
N GLY A 258 27.30 -21.97 11.51
CA GLY A 258 28.08 -21.29 10.47
C GLY A 258 27.31 -20.90 9.22
N ARG A 259 26.00 -21.05 9.17
CA ARG A 259 25.18 -20.69 7.97
C ARG A 259 23.78 -20.22 8.30
N TRP A 260 23.22 -19.36 7.41
CA TRP A 260 21.80 -19.04 7.41
C TRP A 260 20.98 -20.24 6.90
N LEU A 261 19.92 -20.58 7.63
CA LEU A 261 18.94 -21.56 7.20
C LEU A 261 17.94 -20.96 6.20
N PRO A 262 17.19 -21.79 5.47
CA PRO A 262 16.09 -21.32 4.62
C PRO A 262 15.11 -20.43 5.39
N TRP A 263 14.43 -19.55 4.64
CA TRP A 263 13.37 -18.71 5.17
C TRP A 263 12.11 -19.53 5.49
N VAL A 264 11.49 -19.22 6.61
CA VAL A 264 10.21 -19.74 7.06
C VAL A 264 9.18 -18.62 6.97
N ASN A 265 7.96 -18.92 6.53
CA ASN A 265 6.83 -18.00 6.50
C ASN A 265 5.79 -18.44 7.52
N ASP A 266 5.39 -17.53 8.41
CA ASP A 266 4.39 -17.79 9.46
C ASP A 266 4.67 -19.11 10.20
N LEU A 267 3.68 -19.98 10.36
CA LEU A 267 3.80 -21.29 11.01
C LEU A 267 3.93 -22.47 10.02
N ASN A 268 4.39 -22.21 8.78
CA ASN A 268 4.59 -23.27 7.82
C ASN A 268 5.71 -24.24 8.25
N ASP A 269 6.65 -23.74 9.07
CA ASP A 269 7.73 -24.50 9.69
C ASP A 269 8.30 -23.69 10.86
N TYR A 270 9.31 -24.21 11.54
CA TYR A 270 10.11 -23.47 12.51
C TYR A 270 11.50 -23.13 11.94
N ALA A 271 12.10 -22.03 12.42
CA ALA A 271 13.46 -21.66 12.04
C ALA A 271 14.45 -22.14 13.09
N GLY A 272 15.31 -23.07 12.72
CA GLY A 272 16.34 -23.65 13.60
C GLY A 272 16.62 -25.12 13.33
N ILE A 273 17.42 -25.70 14.18
CA ILE A 273 17.74 -27.14 14.17
C ILE A 273 17.76 -27.64 15.61
N TYR A 274 16.90 -28.56 15.98
CA TYR A 274 16.87 -29.13 17.32
C TYR A 274 18.25 -29.56 17.79
N GLY A 275 18.59 -29.16 19.00
CA GLY A 275 19.88 -29.46 19.63
C GLY A 275 21.06 -28.62 19.15
N LYS A 276 20.86 -27.66 18.23
CA LYS A 276 21.90 -26.75 17.77
C LYS A 276 21.50 -25.31 18.05
N ALA A 277 22.33 -24.58 18.78
CA ALA A 277 22.04 -23.23 19.19
C ALA A 277 21.89 -22.26 17.99
N ILE A 278 20.90 -21.40 18.06
CA ILE A 278 20.76 -20.24 17.17
C ILE A 278 21.73 -19.15 17.62
N GLU A 279 22.46 -18.56 16.68
CA GLU A 279 23.45 -17.50 16.91
C GLU A 279 23.04 -16.16 16.29
N GLY A 280 22.04 -16.17 15.40
CA GLY A 280 21.51 -14.99 14.74
C GLY A 280 20.12 -15.22 14.18
N ILE A 281 19.31 -14.17 14.12
CA ILE A 281 17.99 -14.18 13.48
C ILE A 281 17.83 -13.00 12.53
N GLN A 282 17.04 -13.21 11.48
CA GLN A 282 16.53 -12.15 10.61
C GLN A 282 15.01 -12.30 10.49
N VAL A 283 14.31 -11.18 10.56
CA VAL A 283 12.84 -11.13 10.49
C VAL A 283 12.41 -9.98 9.60
N GLN A 284 11.39 -10.20 8.78
CA GLN A 284 10.69 -9.16 8.02
C GLN A 284 9.22 -9.49 7.90
N VAL A 285 8.39 -8.48 7.69
CA VAL A 285 7.00 -8.65 7.28
C VAL A 285 6.93 -8.47 5.77
N ILE A 286 6.25 -9.38 5.10
CA ILE A 286 6.01 -9.33 3.66
C ILE A 286 4.51 -9.28 3.39
N ARG A 287 4.13 -8.69 2.27
CA ARG A 287 2.77 -8.75 1.75
C ARG A 287 2.60 -10.02 0.91
N ASN A 288 1.44 -10.67 1.05
CA ASN A 288 1.07 -11.87 0.29
C ASN A 288 0.56 -11.51 -1.11
#